data_8bec1566aa7da34b8a0ae846f8709aa0
#
_entry.id   8bec1566aa7da34b8a0ae846f8709aa0
#
_cell.length_a   1.000
_cell.length_b   1.000
_cell.length_c   1.000
_cell.angle_alpha   90.00
_cell.angle_beta   90.00
_cell.angle_gamma   90.00
#
_symmetry.space_group_name_H-M   'P 1'
#
loop_
_entity.id
_entity.type
_entity.pdbx_description
1 polymer ?
#
loop_
_entity_poly.entity_id
_entity_poly.type
_entity_poly.pdbx_seq_one_letter_code
_entity_poly.pdbx_strand_id
1 'polypeptide(L)'
;MVKKIAVSIICFIFAVTANVNSYACSSKFDFSDYSAKNAAIRSALLPGWGQAWNEQDQKGWIVFGVFAVSAGLAFYFKNEAEKSYDKYSMIGAPAGSEYDNYKTNLDTATILGTVAVLTWIYAVVDAYLVADKQEKKYIKNNKVNLVMTANDGFKLEYKTRFSI
;
A
#
# COMPACT_ATOMS: atom_id res chain seq x y z
N MET A 1 -24.89 12.96 5.08
CA MET A 1 -23.78 13.86 4.71
C MET A 1 -22.42 13.11 4.75
N VAL A 2 -22.12 12.35 5.77
CA VAL A 2 -20.84 11.61 6.00
C VAL A 2 -20.48 10.66 4.85
N LYS A 3 -21.44 9.88 4.30
CA LYS A 3 -21.18 8.94 3.18
C LYS A 3 -20.63 9.62 1.92
N LYS A 4 -21.13 10.83 1.58
CA LYS A 4 -20.64 11.57 0.41
C LYS A 4 -19.21 12.11 0.62
N ILE A 5 -18.89 12.52 1.84
CA ILE A 5 -17.56 13.00 2.22
C ILE A 5 -16.57 11.83 2.18
N ALA A 6 -16.93 10.66 2.70
CA ALA A 6 -16.08 9.47 2.68
C ALA A 6 -15.73 9.02 1.25
N VAL A 7 -16.71 9.00 0.33
CA VAL A 7 -16.48 8.66 -1.09
C VAL A 7 -15.55 9.67 -1.74
N SER A 8 -15.73 10.97 -1.47
CA SER A 8 -14.87 12.04 -1.99
C SER A 8 -13.43 11.91 -1.50
N ILE A 9 -13.23 11.58 -0.22
CA ILE A 9 -11.90 11.34 0.36
C ILE A 9 -11.24 10.12 -0.27
N ILE A 10 -11.95 9.02 -0.46
CA ILE A 10 -11.44 7.81 -1.11
C ILE A 10 -11.01 8.12 -2.55
N CYS A 11 -11.83 8.81 -3.33
CA CYS A 11 -11.50 9.22 -4.68
C CYS A 11 -10.28 10.15 -4.73
N PHE A 12 -10.18 11.10 -3.79
CA PHE A 12 -9.04 12.02 -3.70
C PHE A 12 -7.73 11.28 -3.35
N ILE A 13 -7.77 10.36 -2.39
CA ILE A 13 -6.61 9.52 -2.02
C ILE A 13 -6.16 8.67 -3.22
N PHE A 14 -7.10 8.05 -3.93
CA PHE A 14 -6.80 7.26 -5.13
C PHE A 14 -6.18 8.13 -6.25
N ALA A 15 -6.70 9.34 -6.45
CA ALA A 15 -6.17 10.29 -7.44
C ALA A 15 -4.76 10.76 -7.10
N VAL A 16 -4.47 11.05 -5.83
CA VAL A 16 -3.14 11.49 -5.36
C VAL A 16 -2.12 10.37 -5.48
N THR A 17 -2.47 9.13 -5.07
CA THR A 17 -1.54 7.99 -5.16
C THR A 17 -1.25 7.55 -6.60
N ALA A 18 -2.21 7.73 -7.52
CA ALA A 18 -2.02 7.40 -8.93
C ALA A 18 -1.07 8.37 -9.68
N ASN A 19 -0.93 9.61 -9.20
CA ASN A 19 -0.13 10.65 -9.86
C ASN A 19 1.29 10.82 -9.28
N VAL A 20 1.68 10.06 -8.27
CA VAL A 20 3.05 10.12 -7.74
C VAL A 20 3.99 9.40 -8.70
N ASN A 21 4.57 10.16 -9.63
CA ASN A 21 5.67 9.67 -10.46
C ASN A 21 6.90 9.43 -9.57
N SER A 22 7.38 8.19 -9.57
CA SER A 22 8.57 7.79 -8.83
C SER A 22 9.80 8.49 -9.41
N TYR A 23 10.36 9.43 -8.66
CA TYR A 23 11.72 9.88 -8.89
C TYR A 23 12.64 8.80 -8.31
N ALA A 24 13.20 7.96 -9.17
CA ALA A 24 14.14 6.92 -8.79
C ALA A 24 15.41 7.58 -8.23
N CYS A 25 15.62 7.47 -6.94
CA CYS A 25 16.92 7.71 -6.32
C CYS A 25 17.73 6.41 -6.50
N SER A 26 18.75 6.44 -7.37
CA SER A 26 19.60 5.29 -7.67
C SER A 26 20.51 4.99 -6.50
N SER A 27 20.10 4.11 -5.61
CA SER A 27 21.00 3.41 -4.70
C SER A 27 21.35 2.05 -5.33
N LYS A 28 22.66 1.71 -5.36
CA LYS A 28 23.14 0.40 -5.83
C LYS A 28 22.60 -0.68 -4.91
N PHE A 29 21.49 -1.28 -5.29
CA PHE A 29 20.89 -2.42 -4.59
C PHE A 29 21.32 -3.72 -5.29
N ASP A 30 21.69 -4.72 -4.49
CA ASP A 30 21.98 -6.06 -5.00
C ASP A 30 20.67 -6.75 -5.41
N PHE A 31 20.53 -6.99 -6.73
CA PHE A 31 19.30 -7.51 -7.34
C PHE A 31 19.03 -8.99 -7.05
N SER A 32 19.91 -9.68 -6.33
CA SER A 32 19.73 -11.12 -6.02
C SER A 32 18.50 -11.39 -5.15
N ASP A 33 18.01 -10.40 -4.40
CA ASP A 33 16.83 -10.50 -3.51
C ASP A 33 15.55 -9.83 -4.06
N TYR A 34 15.59 -9.28 -5.28
CA TYR A 34 14.47 -8.52 -5.85
C TYR A 34 13.39 -9.46 -6.41
N SER A 35 12.56 -9.96 -5.50
CA SER A 35 11.40 -10.78 -5.86
C SER A 35 10.11 -10.03 -5.62
N ALA A 36 9.18 -10.06 -6.59
CA ALA A 36 7.84 -9.51 -6.47
C ALA A 36 7.11 -10.02 -5.21
N LYS A 37 7.35 -11.28 -4.84
CA LYS A 37 6.80 -11.89 -3.61
C LYS A 37 7.32 -11.22 -2.35
N ASN A 38 8.62 -10.91 -2.28
CA ASN A 38 9.21 -10.26 -1.12
C ASN A 38 8.68 -8.83 -0.91
N ALA A 39 8.47 -8.08 -1.99
CA ALA A 39 7.86 -6.76 -1.91
C ALA A 39 6.41 -6.82 -1.39
N ALA A 40 5.63 -7.80 -1.87
CA ALA A 40 4.26 -8.01 -1.40
C ALA A 40 4.20 -8.41 0.09
N ILE A 41 5.07 -9.33 0.53
CA ILE A 41 5.14 -9.77 1.94
C ILE A 41 5.48 -8.59 2.86
N ARG A 42 6.42 -7.74 2.46
CA ARG A 42 6.76 -6.53 3.24
C ARG A 42 5.59 -5.56 3.35
N SER A 43 4.85 -5.33 2.27
CA SER A 43 3.64 -4.51 2.31
C SER A 43 2.50 -5.16 3.09
N ALA A 44 2.46 -6.49 3.17
CA ALA A 44 1.49 -7.20 4.00
C ALA A 44 1.77 -7.05 5.50
N LEU A 45 3.05 -6.96 5.88
CA LEU A 45 3.47 -6.72 7.26
C LEU A 45 3.28 -5.24 7.67
N LEU A 46 3.68 -4.31 6.79
CA LEU A 46 3.56 -2.88 7.02
C LEU A 46 3.18 -2.18 5.72
N PRO A 47 1.96 -1.61 5.61
CA PRO A 47 1.53 -0.88 4.42
C PRO A 47 2.53 0.21 4.05
N GLY A 48 2.98 0.23 2.79
CA GLY A 48 3.98 1.19 2.32
C GLY A 48 5.42 0.67 2.31
N TRP A 49 5.74 -0.37 3.06
CA TRP A 49 7.12 -0.88 3.13
C TRP A 49 7.59 -1.50 1.80
N GLY A 50 6.72 -2.24 1.12
CA GLY A 50 7.03 -2.80 -0.20
C GLY A 50 7.23 -1.73 -1.27
N GLN A 51 6.50 -0.61 -1.19
CA GLN A 51 6.71 0.54 -2.08
C GLN A 51 8.08 1.19 -1.85
N ALA A 52 8.46 1.41 -0.58
CA ALA A 52 9.79 1.91 -0.24
C ALA A 52 10.90 0.96 -0.74
N TRP A 53 10.69 -0.35 -0.59
CA TRP A 53 11.59 -1.36 -1.14
C TRP A 53 11.71 -1.30 -2.68
N ASN A 54 10.66 -0.91 -3.37
CA ASN A 54 10.62 -0.72 -4.82
C ASN A 54 11.15 0.65 -5.27
N GLU A 55 11.93 1.36 -4.43
CA GLU A 55 12.46 2.71 -4.69
C GLU A 55 11.34 3.77 -4.88
N GLN A 56 10.15 3.52 -4.31
CA GLN A 56 9.02 4.44 -4.32
C GLN A 56 8.76 5.03 -2.92
N ASP A 57 9.79 5.60 -2.30
CA ASP A 57 9.75 6.07 -0.91
C ASP A 57 8.61 7.04 -0.64
N GLN A 58 8.40 8.04 -1.51
CA GLN A 58 7.32 9.02 -1.34
C GLN A 58 5.94 8.36 -1.33
N LYS A 59 5.73 7.41 -2.25
CA LYS A 59 4.47 6.66 -2.33
C LYS A 59 4.29 5.77 -1.10
N GLY A 60 5.38 5.12 -0.64
CA GLY A 60 5.38 4.31 0.58
C GLY A 60 4.93 5.11 1.80
N TRP A 61 5.49 6.31 2.00
CA TRP A 61 5.12 7.19 3.10
C TRP A 61 3.67 7.69 3.02
N ILE A 62 3.17 8.02 1.83
CA ILE A 62 1.77 8.42 1.63
C ILE A 62 0.83 7.29 2.00
N VAL A 63 1.08 6.08 1.48
CA VAL A 63 0.26 4.89 1.76
C VAL A 63 0.26 4.55 3.24
N PHE A 64 1.43 4.56 3.88
CA PHE A 64 1.56 4.35 5.32
C PHE A 64 0.80 5.41 6.12
N GLY A 65 0.95 6.69 5.77
CA GLY A 65 0.26 7.79 6.44
C GLY A 65 -1.25 7.68 6.36
N VAL A 66 -1.80 7.38 5.17
CA VAL A 66 -3.24 7.16 4.99
C VAL A 66 -3.74 5.99 5.81
N PHE A 67 -3.03 4.87 5.81
CA PHE A 67 -3.36 3.71 6.63
C PHE A 67 -3.33 4.04 8.12
N ALA A 68 -2.25 4.65 8.62
CA ALA A 68 -2.08 4.94 10.03
C ALA A 68 -3.13 5.92 10.56
N VAL A 69 -3.43 6.98 9.80
CA VAL A 69 -4.46 7.97 10.17
C VAL A 69 -5.85 7.34 10.16
N SER A 70 -6.21 6.61 9.10
CA SER A 70 -7.53 5.99 9.01
C SER A 70 -7.74 4.90 10.08
N ALA A 71 -6.75 4.06 10.34
CA ALA A 71 -6.80 3.05 11.39
C ALA A 71 -6.86 3.68 12.80
N GLY A 72 -6.04 4.70 13.06
CA GLY A 72 -6.04 5.41 14.34
C GLY A 72 -7.36 6.10 14.64
N LEU A 73 -7.93 6.79 13.65
CA LEU A 73 -9.24 7.42 13.78
C LEU A 73 -10.37 6.40 13.91
N ALA A 74 -10.30 5.27 13.17
CA ALA A 74 -11.28 4.20 13.33
C ALA A 74 -11.30 3.65 14.76
N PHE A 75 -10.12 3.44 15.35
CA PHE A 75 -9.99 3.00 16.73
C PHE A 75 -10.52 4.04 17.72
N TYR A 76 -10.21 5.32 17.51
CA TYR A 76 -10.73 6.42 18.34
C TYR A 76 -12.25 6.48 18.32
N PHE A 77 -12.89 6.51 17.15
CA PHE A 77 -14.34 6.57 17.04
C PHE A 77 -15.03 5.30 17.54
N LYS A 78 -14.38 4.13 17.41
CA LYS A 78 -14.89 2.92 18.04
C LYS A 78 -14.95 3.05 19.57
N ASN A 79 -13.91 3.55 20.20
CA ASN A 79 -13.88 3.75 21.65
C ASN A 79 -14.94 4.79 22.10
N GLU A 80 -15.16 5.87 21.33
CA GLU A 80 -16.22 6.83 21.63
C GLU A 80 -17.62 6.22 21.45
N ALA A 81 -17.81 5.34 20.47
CA ALA A 81 -19.04 4.59 20.31
C ALA A 81 -19.32 3.69 21.53
N GLU A 82 -18.34 2.95 22.02
CA GLU A 82 -18.47 2.11 23.20
C GLU A 82 -18.85 2.92 24.44
N LYS A 83 -18.23 4.07 24.67
CA LYS A 83 -18.61 4.97 25.78
C LYS A 83 -20.06 5.50 25.70
N SER A 84 -20.50 5.83 24.48
CA SER A 84 -21.89 6.28 24.27
C SER A 84 -22.86 5.12 24.44
N TYR A 85 -22.48 3.91 24.07
CA TYR A 85 -23.28 2.70 24.30
C TYR A 85 -23.46 2.40 25.80
N ASP A 86 -22.38 2.49 26.57
CA ASP A 86 -22.43 2.26 28.02
C ASP A 86 -23.38 3.25 28.70
N LYS A 87 -23.32 4.54 28.37
CA LYS A 87 -24.25 5.54 28.88
C LYS A 87 -25.69 5.26 28.50
N TYR A 88 -25.93 4.93 27.23
CA TYR A 88 -27.25 4.54 26.74
C TYR A 88 -27.81 3.35 27.49
N SER A 89 -27.01 2.29 27.69
CA SER A 89 -27.45 1.07 28.36
C SER A 89 -27.81 1.27 29.84
N MET A 90 -27.10 2.20 30.52
CA MET A 90 -27.39 2.52 31.95
C MET A 90 -28.67 3.32 32.15
N ILE A 91 -29.02 4.18 31.18
CA ILE A 91 -30.16 5.09 31.34
C ILE A 91 -31.48 4.36 31.02
N GLY A 92 -31.45 3.24 30.30
CA GLY A 92 -32.66 2.46 29.94
C GLY A 92 -33.68 3.22 29.10
N ALA A 93 -33.30 4.37 28.54
CA ALA A 93 -34.18 5.24 27.79
C ALA A 93 -34.10 4.92 26.28
N PRO A 94 -35.23 4.70 25.64
CA PRO A 94 -35.22 4.60 24.16
C PRO A 94 -35.00 5.99 23.57
N ALA A 95 -34.09 6.05 22.58
CA ALA A 95 -33.91 7.18 21.66
C ALA A 95 -33.61 8.52 22.31
N GLY A 96 -32.40 8.72 22.76
CA GLY A 96 -31.84 10.03 23.10
C GLY A 96 -30.58 10.32 22.30
N SER A 97 -30.02 11.50 22.48
CA SER A 97 -28.77 11.94 21.84
C SER A 97 -27.60 10.94 21.96
N GLU A 98 -27.56 10.15 23.04
CA GLU A 98 -26.50 9.15 23.25
C GLU A 98 -26.59 7.96 22.28
N TYR A 99 -27.78 7.51 21.91
CA TYR A 99 -27.94 6.49 20.88
C TYR A 99 -27.51 7.01 19.50
N ASP A 100 -27.86 8.24 19.16
CA ASP A 100 -27.45 8.87 17.89
C ASP A 100 -25.93 9.07 17.85
N ASN A 101 -25.32 9.45 18.97
CA ASN A 101 -23.86 9.55 19.10
C ASN A 101 -23.18 8.19 18.92
N TYR A 102 -23.68 7.14 19.58
CA TYR A 102 -23.20 5.77 19.41
C TYR A 102 -23.23 5.35 17.95
N LYS A 103 -24.37 5.50 17.28
CA LYS A 103 -24.56 5.10 15.90
C LYS A 103 -23.64 5.89 14.95
N THR A 104 -23.56 7.20 15.14
CA THR A 104 -22.71 8.06 14.30
C THR A 104 -21.24 7.71 14.45
N ASN A 105 -20.77 7.49 15.67
CA ASN A 105 -19.38 7.11 15.93
C ASN A 105 -19.06 5.72 15.39
N LEU A 106 -19.99 4.76 15.54
CA LEU A 106 -19.82 3.41 14.99
C LEU A 106 -19.78 3.41 13.46
N ASP A 107 -20.69 4.14 12.82
CA ASP A 107 -20.70 4.28 11.35
C ASP A 107 -19.41 4.94 10.86
N THR A 108 -18.92 5.96 11.55
CA THR A 108 -17.67 6.64 11.23
C THR A 108 -16.47 5.70 11.40
N ALA A 109 -16.41 4.97 12.50
CA ALA A 109 -15.35 3.97 12.75
C ALA A 109 -15.34 2.89 11.67
N THR A 110 -16.51 2.40 11.26
CA THR A 110 -16.66 1.37 10.23
C THR A 110 -16.16 1.87 8.87
N ILE A 111 -16.52 3.10 8.49
CA ILE A 111 -16.06 3.71 7.24
C ILE A 111 -14.53 3.86 7.24
N LEU A 112 -13.96 4.42 8.31
CA LEU A 112 -12.52 4.63 8.43
C LEU A 112 -11.76 3.30 8.47
N GLY A 113 -12.27 2.30 9.18
CA GLY A 113 -11.71 0.95 9.19
C GLY A 113 -11.71 0.30 7.80
N THR A 114 -12.80 0.49 7.05
CA THR A 114 -12.88 0.02 5.66
C THR A 114 -11.84 0.71 4.77
N VAL A 115 -11.64 2.02 4.92
CA VAL A 115 -10.59 2.77 4.21
C VAL A 115 -9.20 2.22 4.54
N ALA A 116 -8.92 1.95 5.83
CA ALA A 116 -7.64 1.37 6.25
C ALA A 116 -7.39 0.01 5.59
N VAL A 117 -8.38 -0.90 5.60
CA VAL A 117 -8.26 -2.23 4.99
C VAL A 117 -8.06 -2.13 3.48
N LEU A 118 -8.82 -1.30 2.78
CA LEU A 118 -8.67 -1.09 1.34
C LEU A 118 -7.30 -0.51 0.99
N THR A 119 -6.80 0.44 1.78
CA THR A 119 -5.46 1.00 1.61
C THR A 119 -4.39 -0.08 1.80
N TRP A 120 -4.56 -0.95 2.77
CA TRP A 120 -3.64 -2.07 3.01
C TRP A 120 -3.62 -3.06 1.84
N ILE A 121 -4.79 -3.50 1.37
CA ILE A 121 -4.89 -4.39 0.20
C ILE A 121 -4.24 -3.73 -1.02
N TYR A 122 -4.53 -2.45 -1.27
CA TYR A 122 -3.90 -1.68 -2.34
C TYR A 122 -2.37 -1.70 -2.23
N ALA A 123 -1.82 -1.47 -1.04
CA ALA A 123 -0.38 -1.47 -0.79
C ALA A 123 0.28 -2.80 -1.19
N VAL A 124 -0.33 -3.93 -0.84
CA VAL A 124 0.19 -5.26 -1.16
C VAL A 124 0.18 -5.52 -2.67
N VAL A 125 -0.96 -5.25 -3.32
CA VAL A 125 -1.12 -5.47 -4.77
C VAL A 125 -0.18 -4.57 -5.56
N ASP A 126 -0.12 -3.29 -5.23
CA ASP A 126 0.72 -2.32 -5.93
C ASP A 126 2.22 -2.66 -5.79
N ALA A 127 2.68 -3.02 -4.58
CA ALA A 127 4.06 -3.43 -4.34
C ALA A 127 4.45 -4.66 -5.19
N TYR A 128 3.55 -5.64 -5.28
CA TYR A 128 3.74 -6.81 -6.12
C TYR A 128 3.85 -6.45 -7.60
N LEU A 129 2.90 -5.67 -8.13
CA LEU A 129 2.85 -5.31 -9.55
C LEU A 129 4.06 -4.48 -10.00
N VAL A 130 4.52 -3.57 -9.14
CA VAL A 130 5.70 -2.75 -9.43
C VAL A 130 6.96 -3.60 -9.44
N ALA A 131 7.15 -4.46 -8.43
CA ALA A 131 8.30 -5.35 -8.35
C ALA A 131 8.33 -6.36 -9.51
N ASP A 132 7.18 -6.94 -9.91
CA ASP A 132 7.07 -7.84 -11.06
C ASP A 132 7.50 -7.16 -12.39
N LYS A 133 7.10 -5.90 -12.58
CA LYS A 133 7.53 -5.12 -13.76
C LYS A 133 9.04 -4.87 -13.76
N GLN A 134 9.62 -4.57 -12.60
CA GLN A 134 11.06 -4.33 -12.46
C GLN A 134 11.85 -5.62 -12.67
N GLU A 135 11.41 -6.73 -12.09
CA GLU A 135 11.99 -8.06 -12.27
C GLU A 135 12.00 -8.48 -13.76
N LYS A 136 10.87 -8.33 -14.45
CA LYS A 136 10.76 -8.62 -15.89
C LYS A 136 11.67 -7.73 -16.75
N LYS A 137 11.78 -6.45 -16.41
CA LYS A 137 12.68 -5.51 -17.08
C LYS A 137 14.14 -5.91 -16.89
N TYR A 138 14.52 -6.31 -15.67
CA TYR A 138 15.87 -6.79 -15.36
C TYR A 138 16.21 -8.06 -16.16
N ILE A 139 15.35 -9.08 -16.15
CA ILE A 139 15.53 -10.32 -16.91
C ILE A 139 15.65 -10.04 -18.41
N LYS A 140 14.83 -9.13 -18.96
CA LYS A 140 14.87 -8.76 -20.38
C LYS A 140 16.17 -8.09 -20.77
N ASN A 141 16.71 -7.23 -19.90
CA ASN A 141 17.95 -6.50 -20.18
C ASN A 141 19.20 -7.37 -19.98
N ASN A 142 19.11 -8.38 -19.09
CA ASN A 142 20.20 -9.29 -18.78
C ASN A 142 20.05 -10.66 -19.48
N LYS A 143 19.28 -10.73 -20.59
CA LYS A 143 19.27 -11.96 -21.39
C LYS A 143 20.69 -12.23 -21.86
N VAL A 144 21.27 -13.32 -21.37
CA VAL A 144 22.50 -13.91 -21.86
C VAL A 144 22.28 -14.21 -23.35
N ASN A 145 22.90 -13.45 -24.23
CA ASN A 145 22.93 -13.79 -25.63
C ASN A 145 23.89 -14.99 -25.79
N LEU A 146 23.33 -16.19 -25.89
CA LEU A 146 24.07 -17.37 -26.34
C LEU A 146 24.42 -17.14 -27.82
N VAL A 147 25.60 -16.59 -28.05
CA VAL A 147 26.14 -16.51 -29.41
C VAL A 147 26.81 -17.84 -29.69
N MET A 148 26.18 -18.67 -30.53
CA MET A 148 26.82 -19.85 -31.10
C MET A 148 27.80 -19.39 -32.21
N THR A 149 29.07 -19.37 -31.89
CA THR A 149 30.10 -19.18 -32.91
C THR A 149 30.49 -20.55 -33.45
N ALA A 150 30.31 -20.77 -34.76
CA ALA A 150 30.41 -22.07 -35.40
C ALA A 150 31.83 -22.69 -35.38
N ASN A 151 32.86 -22.02 -34.92
CA ASN A 151 34.26 -22.44 -35.03
C ASN A 151 35.00 -22.75 -33.73
N ASP A 152 34.53 -22.32 -32.54
CA ASP A 152 35.36 -22.40 -31.33
C ASP A 152 34.66 -22.96 -30.08
N GLY A 153 33.63 -23.78 -30.22
CA GLY A 153 32.95 -24.35 -29.07
C GLY A 153 32.07 -23.33 -28.27
N PHE A 154 31.41 -23.79 -27.23
CA PHE A 154 30.54 -22.99 -26.39
C PHE A 154 31.33 -21.92 -25.62
N LYS A 155 31.17 -20.66 -25.97
CA LYS A 155 31.68 -19.52 -25.22
C LYS A 155 30.51 -18.76 -24.58
N LEU A 156 30.45 -18.78 -23.27
CA LEU A 156 29.52 -17.95 -22.51
C LEU A 156 30.08 -16.53 -22.44
N GLU A 157 29.59 -15.63 -23.26
CA GLU A 157 29.94 -14.22 -23.20
C GLU A 157 28.90 -13.47 -22.36
N TYR A 158 29.27 -13.07 -21.15
CA TYR A 158 28.46 -12.28 -20.24
C TYR A 158 28.57 -10.82 -20.66
N LYS A 159 27.62 -10.32 -21.46
CA LYS A 159 27.59 -8.92 -21.86
C LYS A 159 26.69 -8.13 -20.93
N THR A 160 27.27 -7.62 -19.86
CA THR A 160 26.63 -6.58 -19.03
C THR A 160 26.66 -5.26 -19.82
N ARG A 161 25.53 -4.82 -20.33
CA ARG A 161 25.39 -3.46 -20.83
C ARG A 161 25.20 -2.52 -19.63
N PHE A 162 26.29 -1.97 -19.14
CA PHE A 162 26.20 -0.77 -18.32
C PHE A 162 25.82 0.39 -19.24
N SER A 163 24.58 0.89 -19.11
CA SER A 163 24.20 2.18 -19.64
C SER A 163 24.50 3.19 -18.54
N ILE A 164 25.54 4.02 -18.76
CA ILE A 164 25.85 5.23 -17.98
C ILE A 164 24.76 6.27 -18.26
#